data_84a6c507fc9baae6b9b5f237ca7144a4
#
_entry.id   84a6c507fc9baae6b9b5f237ca7144a4
#
_cell.length_a   1.000
_cell.length_b   1.000
_cell.length_c   1.000
_cell.angle_alpha   90.00
_cell.angle_beta   90.00
_cell.angle_gamma   90.00
#
_symmetry.space_group_name_H-M   'P 1'
#
loop_
_entity.id
_entity.type
_entity.pdbx_description
1 polymer ?
#
loop_
_entity_poly.entity_id
_entity_poly.type
_entity_poly.pdbx_seq_one_letter_code
_entity_poly.pdbx_strand_id
1 'polypeptide(L)'
;MKKILGIAFLAIVFASCSDKGTTNAHTEFHVRGNCEMCKERIDHTVKNISGVTNADWNLETETMTVDYDSTKTSGLDIQKKVAASGHATTDVPMDKAAHDNLPACCKEKGSM
;
A
#
# COMPACT_ATOMS: atom_id res chain seq x y z
N MET A 1 59.18 -18.71 -27.94
CA MET A 1 58.64 -18.65 -27.64
C MET A 1 57.83 -18.17 -27.05
N LYS A 2 57.20 -17.96 -26.80
CA LYS A 2 56.47 -17.46 -26.28
C LYS A 2 55.32 -17.46 -26.13
N LYS A 3 54.64 -17.55 -25.52
CA LYS A 3 53.54 -17.66 -25.31
C LYS A 3 52.80 -16.88 -24.84
N ILE A 4 51.92 -16.69 -24.85
CA ILE A 4 51.14 -15.90 -24.57
C ILE A 4 50.11 -16.13 -23.99
N LEU A 5 49.74 -15.92 -23.37
CA LEU A 5 48.79 -16.06 -22.76
C LEU A 5 47.73 -15.42 -22.91
N GLY A 6 46.76 -15.74 -23.09
CA GLY A 6 45.68 -15.12 -23.25
C GLY A 6 45.00 -14.96 -22.10
N ILE A 7 44.74 -14.03 -21.73
CA ILE A 7 44.11 -13.76 -20.67
C ILE A 7 42.78 -13.73 -20.89
N ALA A 8 42.10 -14.56 -20.49
CA ALA A 8 40.77 -14.54 -20.65
C ALA A 8 40.21 -13.63 -19.79
N PHE A 9 39.59 -12.74 -20.17
CA PHE A 9 39.07 -11.83 -19.45
C PHE A 9 37.75 -12.11 -19.20
N LEU A 10 37.33 -12.51 -18.24
CA LEU A 10 36.08 -12.79 -17.97
C LEU A 10 35.37 -11.64 -17.60
N ALA A 11 34.62 -11.23 -18.32
CA ALA A 11 33.92 -10.08 -18.01
C ALA A 11 32.73 -10.53 -17.36
N ILE A 12 32.60 -10.43 -16.19
CA ILE A 12 31.49 -10.76 -15.54
C ILE A 12 30.57 -9.73 -15.61
N VAL A 13 29.61 -9.90 -16.23
CA VAL A 13 28.71 -8.93 -16.33
C VAL A 13 27.72 -9.18 -15.38
N PHE A 14 27.48 -8.46 -14.52
CA PHE A 14 26.51 -8.58 -13.67
C PHE A 14 25.34 -7.97 -14.11
N ALA A 15 24.48 -8.60 -14.46
CA ALA A 15 23.34 -8.04 -14.88
C ALA A 15 22.59 -7.80 -13.77
N SER A 16 22.63 -6.89 -13.30
CA SER A 16 21.98 -6.61 -12.26
C SER A 16 20.70 -6.47 -12.53
N CYS A 17 19.95 -7.09 -12.15
CA CYS A 17 18.71 -7.05 -12.38
C CYS A 17 17.98 -6.04 -12.19
N SER A 18 17.82 -5.48 -12.36
CA SER A 18 17.14 -4.48 -12.27
C SER A 18 15.93 -4.51 -12.54
N ASP A 19 15.31 -5.00 -12.21
CA ASP A 19 14.11 -5.03 -12.47
C ASP A 19 13.47 -3.95 -12.51
N LYS A 20 13.54 -3.31 -12.97
CA LYS A 20 12.93 -2.33 -13.11
C LYS A 20 11.68 -2.44 -13.26
N GLY A 21 10.99 -1.97 -12.92
CA GLY A 21 9.73 -1.92 -13.21
C GLY A 21 8.93 -2.72 -12.45
N THR A 22 9.23 -3.68 -11.94
CA THR A 22 8.39 -4.35 -11.33
C THR A 22 8.58 -4.20 -10.01
N THR A 23 8.14 -3.31 -9.42
CA THR A 23 8.29 -3.18 -8.08
C THR A 23 6.93 -3.39 -7.54
N ASN A 24 6.14 -4.26 -8.08
CA ASN A 24 4.81 -4.50 -7.58
C ASN A 24 4.91 -5.10 -6.18
N ALA A 25 4.21 -4.53 -5.27
CA ALA A 25 4.19 -5.01 -3.90
C ALA A 25 2.73 -5.23 -3.50
N HIS A 26 2.52 -5.99 -2.45
CA HIS A 26 1.19 -6.33 -2.00
C HIS A 26 1.17 -6.19 -0.48
N THR A 27 0.10 -5.67 0.07
CA THR A 27 -0.01 -5.58 1.51
C THR A 27 -1.46 -5.75 1.93
N GLU A 28 -1.67 -6.18 3.15
CA GLU A 28 -3.00 -6.28 3.70
C GLU A 28 -2.93 -5.68 5.07
N PHE A 29 -3.93 -4.96 5.46
CA PHE A 29 -3.97 -4.41 6.81
C PHE A 29 -5.42 -4.17 7.19
N HIS A 30 -5.66 -4.05 8.46
CA HIS A 30 -7.01 -3.88 8.96
C HIS A 30 -7.39 -2.41 8.91
N VAL A 31 -8.60 -2.10 8.51
CA VAL A 31 -9.10 -0.75 8.48
C VAL A 31 -10.49 -0.77 9.09
N ARG A 32 -10.73 0.07 10.07
CA ARG A 32 -12.01 0.06 10.71
C ARG A 32 -13.06 0.73 9.88
N GLY A 33 -14.12 0.08 9.65
CA GLY A 33 -15.26 0.60 8.90
C GLY A 33 -16.48 -0.16 9.29
N ASN A 34 -17.64 0.24 8.79
CA ASN A 34 -18.85 -0.25 9.30
C ASN A 34 -19.93 -0.47 8.27
N CYS A 35 -19.85 0.08 7.11
CA CYS A 35 -20.93 -0.06 6.15
C CYS A 35 -20.43 0.12 4.73
N GLU A 36 -21.31 -0.05 3.77
CA GLU A 36 -20.96 0.10 2.39
C GLU A 36 -20.44 1.47 2.07
N MET A 37 -20.95 2.49 2.70
CA MET A 37 -20.46 3.81 2.46
C MET A 37 -19.02 3.92 2.92
N CYS A 38 -18.65 3.24 3.99
CA CYS A 38 -17.28 3.24 4.45
C CYS A 38 -16.43 2.55 3.41
N LYS A 39 -16.94 1.46 2.83
CA LYS A 39 -16.18 0.74 1.84
C LYS A 39 -15.88 1.65 0.66
N GLU A 40 -16.85 2.39 0.19
CA GLU A 40 -16.63 3.26 -0.93
C GLU A 40 -15.61 4.33 -0.59
N ARG A 41 -15.68 4.89 0.59
CA ARG A 41 -14.76 5.93 0.97
C ARG A 41 -13.34 5.38 1.14
N ILE A 42 -13.20 4.25 1.75
CA ILE A 42 -11.90 3.65 1.98
C ILE A 42 -11.28 3.25 0.65
N ASP A 43 -12.04 2.56 -0.19
CA ASP A 43 -11.53 2.12 -1.48
C ASP A 43 -11.12 3.34 -2.32
N HIS A 44 -11.93 4.36 -2.32
CA HIS A 44 -11.65 5.55 -3.11
C HIS A 44 -10.38 6.24 -2.59
N THR A 45 -10.23 6.34 -1.29
CA THR A 45 -9.05 6.96 -0.70
C THR A 45 -7.79 6.24 -1.14
N VAL A 46 -7.81 4.91 -1.08
CA VAL A 46 -6.62 4.15 -1.40
C VAL A 46 -6.36 4.14 -2.91
N LYS A 47 -7.41 4.00 -3.70
CA LYS A 47 -7.22 3.95 -5.13
C LYS A 47 -6.66 5.24 -5.70
N ASN A 48 -6.84 6.35 -5.00
CA ASN A 48 -6.31 7.60 -5.47
C ASN A 48 -4.88 7.87 -5.04
N ILE A 49 -4.25 6.95 -4.34
CA ILE A 49 -2.88 7.15 -3.94
C ILE A 49 -1.98 6.80 -5.11
N SER A 50 -1.04 7.67 -5.43
CA SER A 50 -0.15 7.43 -6.53
C SER A 50 0.61 6.16 -6.30
N GLY A 51 0.63 5.28 -7.24
CA GLY A 51 1.33 4.00 -7.12
C GLY A 51 0.42 2.83 -6.82
N VAL A 52 -0.80 3.08 -6.37
CA VAL A 52 -1.71 1.98 -6.07
C VAL A 52 -2.32 1.50 -7.36
N THR A 53 -2.24 0.20 -7.61
CA THR A 53 -2.79 -0.36 -8.83
C THR A 53 -4.07 -1.13 -8.55
N ASN A 54 -4.29 -1.55 -7.33
CA ASN A 54 -5.53 -2.25 -7.02
C ASN A 54 -5.78 -2.12 -5.52
N ALA A 55 -7.01 -1.96 -5.13
CA ALA A 55 -7.35 -1.83 -3.72
C ALA A 55 -8.76 -2.34 -3.49
N ASP A 56 -8.93 -3.09 -2.43
CA ASP A 56 -10.26 -3.59 -2.09
C ASP A 56 -10.35 -3.78 -0.59
N TRP A 57 -11.35 -3.18 0.02
CA TRP A 57 -11.57 -3.32 1.45
C TRP A 57 -12.75 -4.27 1.66
N ASN A 58 -12.53 -5.31 2.43
CA ASN A 58 -13.57 -6.28 2.67
C ASN A 58 -14.39 -5.86 3.88
N LEU A 59 -15.65 -5.63 3.68
CA LEU A 59 -16.52 -5.18 4.73
C LEU A 59 -16.67 -6.16 5.87
N GLU A 60 -16.70 -7.43 5.57
CA GLU A 60 -16.87 -8.39 6.60
C GLU A 60 -15.66 -8.61 7.47
N THR A 61 -14.50 -8.65 6.91
CA THR A 61 -13.30 -8.87 7.67
C THR A 61 -12.59 -7.57 8.01
N GLU A 62 -13.05 -6.47 7.45
CA GLU A 62 -12.44 -5.16 7.65
C GLU A 62 -10.97 -5.18 7.22
N THR A 63 -10.63 -5.99 6.25
CA THR A 63 -9.27 -6.08 5.76
C THR A 63 -9.15 -5.38 4.41
N MET A 64 -8.12 -4.56 4.29
CA MET A 64 -7.83 -3.87 3.05
C MET A 64 -6.70 -4.60 2.37
N THR A 65 -6.89 -4.91 1.09
CA THR A 65 -5.88 -5.58 0.30
C THR A 65 -5.43 -4.60 -0.77
N VAL A 66 -4.15 -4.36 -0.90
CA VAL A 66 -3.64 -3.37 -1.83
C VAL A 66 -2.46 -3.89 -2.61
N ASP A 67 -2.47 -3.63 -3.91
CA ASP A 67 -1.33 -3.89 -4.75
C ASP A 67 -0.79 -2.54 -5.17
N TYR A 68 0.49 -2.32 -5.05
CA TYR A 68 1.04 -1.01 -5.33
C TYR A 68 2.48 -1.06 -5.81
N ASP A 69 2.94 0.05 -6.33
CA ASP A 69 4.29 0.17 -6.84
C ASP A 69 5.13 0.67 -5.67
N SER A 70 6.04 -0.15 -5.18
CA SER A 70 6.81 0.19 -4.01
C SER A 70 7.81 1.32 -4.21
N THR A 71 7.99 1.77 -5.43
CA THR A 71 8.85 2.92 -5.65
C THR A 71 8.06 4.21 -5.47
N LYS A 72 6.74 4.14 -5.38
CA LYS A 72 5.94 5.32 -5.26
C LYS A 72 5.26 5.48 -3.91
N THR A 73 4.99 4.39 -3.25
CA THR A 73 4.34 4.46 -1.96
C THR A 73 4.73 3.26 -1.13
N SER A 74 4.23 3.16 0.07
CA SER A 74 4.55 2.03 0.94
C SER A 74 3.31 1.66 1.70
N GLY A 75 3.31 0.49 2.32
CA GLY A 75 2.17 0.06 3.09
C GLY A 75 1.86 1.03 4.21
N LEU A 76 2.88 1.55 4.87
CA LEU A 76 2.66 2.50 5.94
C LEU A 76 2.09 3.81 5.43
N ASP A 77 2.58 4.28 4.29
CA ASP A 77 2.07 5.54 3.73
C ASP A 77 0.61 5.38 3.33
N ILE A 78 0.24 4.21 2.83
CA ILE A 78 -1.14 3.95 2.47
C ILE A 78 -2.00 3.99 3.74
N GLN A 79 -1.53 3.37 4.82
CA GLN A 79 -2.27 3.39 6.06
C GLN A 79 -2.41 4.82 6.59
N LYS A 80 -1.39 5.65 6.42
CA LYS A 80 -1.47 7.02 6.89
C LYS A 80 -2.54 7.79 6.14
N LYS A 81 -2.69 7.52 4.85
CA LYS A 81 -3.72 8.22 4.09
C LYS A 81 -5.10 7.76 4.52
N VAL A 82 -5.27 6.49 4.80
CA VAL A 82 -6.55 5.98 5.25
C VAL A 82 -6.88 6.56 6.62
N ALA A 83 -5.90 6.60 7.51
CA ALA A 83 -6.13 7.13 8.85
C ALA A 83 -6.47 8.61 8.77
N ALA A 84 -5.88 9.33 7.84
CA ALA A 84 -6.18 10.74 7.67
C ALA A 84 -7.59 10.96 7.15
N SER A 85 -8.22 9.94 6.59
CA SER A 85 -9.58 10.08 6.13
C SER A 85 -10.58 9.74 7.24
N GLY A 86 -10.10 9.35 8.40
CA GLY A 86 -10.97 9.09 9.54
C GLY A 86 -11.16 7.65 9.94
N HIS A 87 -10.40 6.73 9.35
CA HIS A 87 -10.54 5.32 9.65
C HIS A 87 -9.23 4.77 10.22
N ALA A 88 -9.26 4.23 11.40
CA ALA A 88 -8.06 3.68 12.02
C ALA A 88 -7.57 2.47 11.26
N THR A 89 -6.27 2.28 11.19
CA THR A 89 -5.69 1.13 10.53
C THR A 89 -4.83 0.37 11.54
N THR A 90 -4.25 -0.73 11.10
CA THR A 90 -3.45 -1.55 11.97
C THR A 90 -2.35 -0.77 12.67
N ASP A 91 -1.59 -0.01 11.92
CA ASP A 91 -0.46 0.68 12.49
C ASP A 91 -0.64 2.18 12.71
N VAL A 92 -1.70 2.76 12.26
CA VAL A 92 -1.88 4.20 12.34
C VAL A 92 -3.24 4.55 12.91
N PRO A 93 -3.30 5.35 13.97
CA PRO A 93 -4.58 5.70 14.54
C PRO A 93 -5.30 6.71 13.63
N MET A 94 -6.61 6.75 13.71
CA MET A 94 -7.34 7.64 12.83
C MET A 94 -7.14 9.08 13.23
N ASP A 95 -7.32 9.94 12.29
CA ASP A 95 -7.30 11.36 12.53
C ASP A 95 -8.65 11.66 13.16
N LYS A 96 -8.69 12.11 14.39
CA LYS A 96 -9.92 12.32 15.06
C LYS A 96 -10.81 13.37 14.42
N ALA A 97 -10.28 14.44 13.94
CA ALA A 97 -11.10 15.46 13.30
C ALA A 97 -11.76 14.91 12.05
N ALA A 98 -11.04 14.12 11.26
CA ALA A 98 -11.62 13.54 10.06
C ALA A 98 -12.67 12.52 10.44
N HIS A 99 -12.43 11.75 11.48
CA HIS A 99 -13.38 10.75 11.92
C HIS A 99 -14.67 11.44 12.37
N ASP A 100 -14.57 12.55 13.08
CA ASP A 100 -15.73 13.25 13.57
C ASP A 100 -16.57 13.82 12.44
N ASN A 101 -15.99 13.98 11.28
CA ASN A 101 -16.73 14.49 10.14
C ASN A 101 -17.30 13.39 9.26
N LEU A 102 -17.14 12.15 9.61
CA LEU A 102 -17.68 11.08 8.80
C LEU A 102 -19.18 10.97 8.99
N PRO A 103 -19.87 10.38 8.05
CA PRO A 103 -21.31 10.13 8.22
C PRO A 103 -21.52 9.26 9.45
N ALA A 104 -22.67 9.37 10.04
CA ALA A 104 -22.96 8.59 11.23
C ALA A 104 -22.71 7.11 11.07
N CYS A 105 -23.06 6.53 9.95
CA CYS A 105 -22.89 5.11 9.81
C CYS A 105 -21.42 4.71 9.82
N CYS A 106 -20.53 5.61 9.46
CA CYS A 106 -19.13 5.30 9.48
C CYS A 106 -18.52 5.51 10.86
N LYS A 107 -19.22 6.16 11.73
CA LYS A 107 -18.69 6.38 13.05
C LYS A 107 -19.13 5.37 14.06
N GLU A 108 -20.21 4.67 13.79
CA GLU A 108 -20.76 3.84 14.69
C GLU A 108 -19.87 2.91 15.35
N LYS A 109 -19.20 2.11 14.90
CA LYS A 109 -18.42 1.33 15.65
C LYS A 109 -17.10 1.76 15.59
N GLY A 110 -16.88 2.80 15.10
CA GLY A 110 -15.61 3.13 14.94
C GLY A 110 -14.93 3.68 15.99
N SER A 111 -15.52 3.79 16.96
CA SER A 111 -14.92 4.43 17.87
C SER A 111 -13.94 3.63 18.48
N MET A 112 -13.07 3.44 18.27
CA MET A 112 -12.13 2.81 18.91
C MET A 112 -11.06 3.29 18.79
#